data_9ac4b216530fc663142e96f92bc4d568
#
_entry.id   9ac4b216530fc663142e96f92bc4d568
#
_cell.length_a   1.000
_cell.length_b   1.000
_cell.length_c   1.000
_cell.angle_alpha   90.00
_cell.angle_beta   90.00
_cell.angle_gamma   90.00
#
_symmetry.space_group_name_H-M   'P 1'
#
loop_
_entity.id
_entity.type
_entity.pdbx_description
1 polymer ?
#
loop_
_entity_poly.entity_id
_entity_poly.type
_entity_poly.pdbx_seq_one_letter_code
_entity_poly.pdbx_strand_id
1 'polypeptide(L)'
;MEFVEIHRWLVAAALAMVRIGAAFALCPALTDSMIPGIARRAAIFGMALFVVPAVLAGMPPGDPISPLLALVAAKEALIGSLIGFFAAIPFWVAENVGNLIDNQRGATMGEVYSPLSGAQVSTTGIFFTQLVSTIFFVSGAVLLLLSALYGSYSVWPVFGGVPSFSPDAPTQVLGTLGAMLRTTVVISAPVIIVMFLATLGLGFVNRTAPQLNVFFLSMPIKSALGVALLIIYLPYIMDMLMYAKSSEILGPAMRLLNG
;
A
#
# COMPACT_ATOMS: atom_id res chain seq x y z
N MET A 1 -28.06 -33.01 12.31
CA MET A 1 -26.96 -32.96 11.37
C MET A 1 -26.84 -31.59 10.66
N GLU A 2 -27.95 -31.07 10.13
CA GLU A 2 -27.94 -29.80 9.37
C GLU A 2 -27.38 -28.57 10.14
N PHE A 3 -27.72 -28.42 11.43
CA PHE A 3 -27.18 -27.28 12.22
C PHE A 3 -25.67 -27.27 12.38
N VAL A 4 -25.05 -28.42 12.56
CA VAL A 4 -23.58 -28.53 12.69
C VAL A 4 -22.88 -28.21 11.36
N GLU A 5 -23.47 -28.65 10.25
CA GLU A 5 -22.93 -28.32 8.91
C GLU A 5 -23.03 -26.85 8.60
N ILE A 6 -24.18 -26.22 8.83
CA ILE A 6 -24.34 -24.76 8.63
C ILE A 6 -23.34 -24.00 9.48
N HIS A 7 -23.14 -24.40 10.72
CA HIS A 7 -22.20 -23.77 11.63
C HIS A 7 -20.76 -23.87 11.12
N ARG A 8 -20.35 -25.05 10.66
CA ARG A 8 -19.02 -25.26 10.05
C ARG A 8 -18.81 -24.39 8.82
N TRP A 9 -19.81 -24.25 7.96
CA TRP A 9 -19.79 -23.37 6.80
C TRP A 9 -19.59 -21.91 7.18
N LEU A 10 -20.33 -21.42 8.18
CA LEU A 10 -20.22 -20.05 8.67
C LEU A 10 -18.83 -19.74 9.25
N VAL A 11 -18.29 -20.65 10.05
CA VAL A 11 -16.94 -20.50 10.62
C VAL A 11 -15.89 -20.53 9.52
N ALA A 12 -15.98 -21.43 8.55
CA ALA A 12 -15.06 -21.50 7.43
C ALA A 12 -15.09 -20.21 6.58
N ALA A 13 -16.30 -19.69 6.30
CA ALA A 13 -16.45 -18.42 5.60
C ALA A 13 -15.89 -17.24 6.38
N ALA A 14 -16.14 -17.17 7.69
CA ALA A 14 -15.60 -16.13 8.55
C ALA A 14 -14.07 -16.13 8.56
N LEU A 15 -13.43 -17.30 8.71
CA LEU A 15 -11.96 -17.41 8.69
C LEU A 15 -11.36 -17.04 7.33
N ALA A 16 -11.99 -17.48 6.21
CA ALA A 16 -11.58 -17.07 4.87
C ALA A 16 -11.67 -15.54 4.68
N MET A 17 -12.74 -14.92 5.19
CA MET A 17 -12.91 -13.47 5.15
C MET A 17 -11.85 -12.72 5.94
N VAL A 18 -11.35 -13.26 7.05
CA VAL A 18 -10.31 -12.62 7.88
C VAL A 18 -9.04 -12.42 7.09
N ARG A 19 -8.52 -13.43 6.39
CA ARG A 19 -7.27 -13.32 5.59
C ARG A 19 -7.44 -12.32 4.44
N ILE A 20 -8.51 -12.46 3.67
CA ILE A 20 -8.77 -11.58 2.52
C ILE A 20 -9.03 -10.15 2.99
N GLY A 21 -9.83 -9.99 4.06
CA GLY A 21 -10.15 -8.69 4.64
C GLY A 21 -8.93 -7.96 5.19
N ALA A 22 -8.02 -8.68 5.85
CA ALA A 22 -6.75 -8.13 6.35
C ALA A 22 -5.85 -7.63 5.21
N ALA A 23 -5.75 -8.40 4.11
CA ALA A 23 -5.01 -7.97 2.92
C ALA A 23 -5.62 -6.73 2.27
N PHE A 24 -6.95 -6.67 2.15
CA PHE A 24 -7.69 -5.53 1.63
C PHE A 24 -7.57 -4.28 2.52
N ALA A 25 -7.45 -4.47 3.83
CA ALA A 25 -7.31 -3.35 4.77
C ALA A 25 -6.00 -2.59 4.59
N LEU A 26 -4.92 -3.27 4.20
CA LEU A 26 -3.60 -2.67 4.03
C LEU A 26 -3.34 -2.17 2.61
N CYS A 27 -4.04 -2.68 1.59
CA CYS A 27 -3.84 -2.26 0.21
C CYS A 27 -4.61 -0.95 -0.09
N PRO A 28 -3.92 0.19 -0.36
CA PRO A 28 -4.58 1.48 -0.56
C PRO A 28 -5.58 1.52 -1.71
N ALA A 29 -5.35 0.75 -2.80
CA ALA A 29 -6.29 0.64 -3.91
C ALA A 29 -7.62 -0.02 -3.54
N LEU A 30 -7.68 -0.74 -2.42
CA LEU A 30 -8.83 -1.53 -1.98
C LEU A 30 -9.46 -0.97 -0.69
N THR A 31 -9.07 0.24 -0.29
CA THR A 31 -9.63 0.93 0.89
C THR A 31 -11.00 1.53 0.61
N ASP A 32 -11.71 1.92 1.67
CA ASP A 32 -13.05 2.53 1.59
C ASP A 32 -13.04 3.88 0.84
N SER A 33 -11.88 4.53 0.72
CA SER A 33 -11.72 5.76 -0.06
C SER A 33 -11.79 5.53 -1.58
N MET A 34 -11.46 4.33 -2.05
CA MET A 34 -11.45 3.97 -3.48
C MET A 34 -12.66 3.12 -3.87
N ILE A 35 -13.09 2.21 -3.00
CA ILE A 35 -14.21 1.30 -3.23
C ILE A 35 -15.26 1.51 -2.14
N PRO A 36 -16.54 1.78 -2.51
CA PRO A 36 -17.60 1.93 -1.52
C PRO A 36 -17.65 0.74 -0.55
N GLY A 37 -17.79 0.99 0.75
CA GLY A 37 -17.67 -0.04 1.79
C GLY A 37 -18.60 -1.24 1.62
N ILE A 38 -19.78 -1.07 0.99
CA ILE A 38 -20.69 -2.19 0.67
C ILE A 38 -20.08 -3.04 -0.45
N ALA A 39 -19.59 -2.44 -1.53
CA ALA A 39 -18.99 -3.17 -2.64
C ALA A 39 -17.70 -3.90 -2.21
N ARG A 40 -16.89 -3.27 -1.37
CA ARG A 40 -15.69 -3.89 -0.78
C ARG A 40 -16.04 -5.12 0.06
N ARG A 41 -17.03 -5.01 0.95
CA ARG A 41 -17.47 -6.15 1.78
C ARG A 41 -18.05 -7.27 0.93
N ALA A 42 -18.85 -6.93 -0.09
CA ALA A 42 -19.39 -7.92 -1.03
C ALA A 42 -18.28 -8.62 -1.83
N ALA A 43 -17.23 -7.89 -2.25
CA ALA A 43 -16.09 -8.47 -2.94
C ALA A 43 -15.30 -9.43 -2.02
N ILE A 44 -15.03 -9.03 -0.77
CA ILE A 44 -14.35 -9.89 0.23
C ILE A 44 -15.17 -11.16 0.46
N PHE A 45 -16.49 -11.03 0.65
CA PHE A 45 -17.38 -12.17 0.84
C PHE A 45 -17.41 -13.09 -0.38
N GLY A 46 -17.57 -12.53 -1.59
CA GLY A 46 -17.59 -13.30 -2.82
C GLY A 46 -16.28 -14.07 -3.05
N MET A 47 -15.14 -13.43 -2.80
CA MET A 47 -13.83 -14.10 -2.90
C MET A 47 -13.64 -15.18 -1.83
N ALA A 48 -14.13 -14.95 -0.61
CA ALA A 48 -14.05 -15.93 0.47
C ALA A 48 -14.83 -17.19 0.13
N LEU A 49 -16.00 -17.08 -0.52
CA LEU A 49 -16.82 -18.23 -0.91
C LEU A 49 -16.08 -19.25 -1.77
N PHE A 50 -15.18 -18.81 -2.65
CA PHE A 50 -14.36 -19.71 -3.47
C PHE A 50 -13.37 -20.55 -2.64
N VAL A 51 -12.99 -20.06 -1.45
CA VAL A 51 -12.00 -20.71 -0.58
C VAL A 51 -12.69 -21.61 0.46
N VAL A 52 -13.95 -21.34 0.78
CA VAL A 52 -14.71 -22.09 1.81
C VAL A 52 -14.62 -23.61 1.64
N PRO A 53 -14.78 -24.21 0.45
CA PRO A 53 -14.67 -25.65 0.31
C PRO A 53 -13.29 -26.20 0.73
N ALA A 54 -12.21 -25.49 0.39
CA ALA A 54 -10.86 -25.88 0.78
C ALA A 54 -10.64 -25.75 2.29
N VAL A 55 -11.21 -24.73 2.93
CA VAL A 55 -11.15 -24.53 4.37
C VAL A 55 -11.92 -25.64 5.11
N LEU A 56 -13.12 -25.99 4.61
CA LEU A 56 -13.94 -27.06 5.17
C LEU A 56 -13.25 -28.42 5.10
N ALA A 57 -12.57 -28.72 3.98
CA ALA A 57 -11.85 -29.97 3.80
C ALA A 57 -10.70 -30.14 4.84
N GLY A 58 -10.09 -29.04 5.27
CA GLY A 58 -9.04 -29.06 6.30
C GLY A 58 -9.55 -28.89 7.74
N MET A 59 -10.88 -28.70 7.95
CA MET A 59 -11.44 -28.44 9.26
C MET A 59 -11.50 -29.73 10.12
N PRO A 60 -10.96 -29.74 11.34
CA PRO A 60 -11.01 -30.90 12.21
C PRO A 60 -12.45 -31.31 12.52
N PRO A 61 -12.73 -32.61 12.73
CA PRO A 61 -14.02 -33.09 13.17
C PRO A 61 -14.29 -32.63 14.61
N GLY A 62 -15.47 -32.06 14.88
CA GLY A 62 -15.89 -31.59 16.20
C GLY A 62 -16.53 -30.21 16.18
N ASP A 63 -16.77 -29.67 17.37
CA ASP A 63 -17.33 -28.33 17.50
C ASP A 63 -16.29 -27.29 17.11
N PRO A 64 -16.56 -26.47 16.08
CA PRO A 64 -15.59 -25.48 15.60
C PRO A 64 -15.38 -24.32 16.58
N ILE A 65 -16.24 -24.14 17.59
CA ILE A 65 -16.08 -23.07 18.59
C ILE A 65 -15.17 -23.56 19.72
N SER A 66 -13.87 -23.44 19.52
CA SER A 66 -12.88 -23.61 20.57
C SER A 66 -12.11 -22.30 20.77
N PRO A 67 -11.48 -22.07 21.96
CA PRO A 67 -10.57 -20.92 22.15
C PRO A 67 -9.47 -20.85 21.10
N LEU A 68 -9.16 -21.98 20.47
CA LEU A 68 -8.21 -22.05 19.35
C LEU A 68 -8.66 -21.25 18.11
N LEU A 69 -9.96 -21.01 17.94
CA LEU A 69 -10.51 -20.27 16.79
C LEU A 69 -9.96 -18.83 16.74
N ALA A 70 -9.81 -18.20 17.90
CA ALA A 70 -9.22 -16.86 17.98
C ALA A 70 -7.75 -16.85 17.53
N LEU A 71 -6.97 -17.88 17.88
CA LEU A 71 -5.59 -18.02 17.44
C LEU A 71 -5.50 -18.29 15.92
N VAL A 72 -6.41 -19.12 15.40
CA VAL A 72 -6.50 -19.34 13.95
C VAL A 72 -6.87 -18.06 13.23
N ALA A 73 -7.85 -17.30 13.71
CA ALA A 73 -8.22 -16.02 13.14
C ALA A 73 -7.06 -15.00 13.18
N ALA A 74 -6.32 -14.94 14.29
CA ALA A 74 -5.12 -14.08 14.41
C ALA A 74 -4.04 -14.48 13.40
N LYS A 75 -3.80 -15.78 13.21
CA LYS A 75 -2.89 -16.31 12.18
C LYS A 75 -3.34 -15.89 10.78
N GLU A 76 -4.63 -16.05 10.47
CA GLU A 76 -5.21 -15.68 9.19
C GLU A 76 -5.07 -14.16 8.92
N ALA A 77 -5.35 -13.34 9.95
CA ALA A 77 -5.16 -11.89 9.87
C ALA A 77 -3.69 -11.53 9.62
N LEU A 78 -2.75 -12.18 10.27
CA LEU A 78 -1.32 -11.96 10.10
C LEU A 78 -0.87 -12.29 8.66
N ILE A 79 -1.26 -13.45 8.13
CA ILE A 79 -0.92 -13.85 6.76
C ILE A 79 -1.52 -12.87 5.76
N GLY A 80 -2.80 -12.51 5.92
CA GLY A 80 -3.47 -11.53 5.07
C GLY A 80 -2.78 -10.15 5.13
N SER A 81 -2.40 -9.71 6.33
CA SER A 81 -1.69 -8.45 6.53
C SER A 81 -0.31 -8.44 5.86
N LEU A 82 0.43 -9.55 5.91
CA LEU A 82 1.72 -9.65 5.21
C LEU A 82 1.55 -9.52 3.69
N ILE A 83 0.57 -10.23 3.11
CA ILE A 83 0.30 -10.14 1.66
C ILE A 83 -0.13 -8.73 1.28
N GLY A 84 -1.04 -8.12 2.06
CA GLY A 84 -1.51 -6.74 1.87
C GLY A 84 -0.39 -5.71 2.02
N PHE A 85 0.53 -5.91 2.97
CA PHE A 85 1.69 -5.06 3.18
C PHE A 85 2.58 -5.00 1.93
N PHE A 86 2.97 -6.15 1.38
CA PHE A 86 3.78 -6.17 0.17
C PHE A 86 3.04 -5.58 -1.03
N ALA A 87 1.74 -5.83 -1.15
CA ALA A 87 0.91 -5.23 -2.21
C ALA A 87 0.76 -3.71 -2.07
N ALA A 88 0.87 -3.16 -0.84
CA ALA A 88 0.73 -1.74 -0.55
C ALA A 88 1.98 -0.92 -0.90
N ILE A 89 3.15 -1.53 -0.98
CA ILE A 89 4.43 -0.83 -1.16
C ILE A 89 4.43 0.16 -2.33
N PRO A 90 4.00 -0.18 -3.58
CA PRO A 90 4.02 0.75 -4.69
C PRO A 90 3.13 1.98 -4.45
N PHE A 91 2.05 1.82 -3.72
CA PHE A 91 1.16 2.93 -3.37
C PHE A 91 1.83 3.86 -2.34
N TRP A 92 2.46 3.31 -1.32
CA TRP A 92 3.19 4.09 -0.33
C TRP A 92 4.41 4.79 -0.93
N VAL A 93 5.11 4.16 -1.88
CA VAL A 93 6.18 4.85 -2.63
C VAL A 93 5.62 6.05 -3.36
N ALA A 94 4.52 5.88 -4.09
CA ALA A 94 3.87 6.95 -4.86
C ALA A 94 3.39 8.10 -3.96
N GLU A 95 2.73 7.79 -2.86
CA GLU A 95 2.28 8.75 -1.86
C GLU A 95 3.45 9.54 -1.27
N ASN A 96 4.51 8.83 -0.85
CA ASN A 96 5.68 9.47 -0.26
C ASN A 96 6.47 10.32 -1.26
N VAL A 97 6.52 9.96 -2.54
CA VAL A 97 7.08 10.83 -3.60
C VAL A 97 6.32 12.14 -3.66
N GLY A 98 4.99 12.08 -3.68
CA GLY A 98 4.15 13.28 -3.66
C GLY A 98 4.35 14.11 -2.40
N ASN A 99 4.41 13.47 -1.23
CA ASN A 99 4.65 14.12 0.06
C ASN A 99 5.99 14.88 0.07
N LEU A 100 7.06 14.26 -0.43
CA LEU A 100 8.38 14.91 -0.51
C LEU A 100 8.37 16.12 -1.43
N ILE A 101 7.69 16.05 -2.57
CA ILE A 101 7.56 17.15 -3.52
C ILE A 101 6.75 18.29 -2.91
N ASP A 102 5.61 17.98 -2.26
CA ASP A 102 4.76 18.98 -1.62
C ASP A 102 5.45 19.67 -0.44
N ASN A 103 6.20 18.93 0.38
CA ASN A 103 7.03 19.49 1.45
C ASN A 103 8.07 20.45 0.89
N GLN A 104 8.74 20.11 -0.21
CA GLN A 104 9.79 20.95 -0.78
C GLN A 104 9.25 22.24 -1.41
N ARG A 105 8.04 22.23 -2.00
CA ARG A 105 7.39 23.45 -2.50
C ARG A 105 6.76 24.32 -1.41
N GLY A 106 6.67 23.82 -0.19
CA GLY A 106 6.08 24.53 0.95
C GLY A 106 4.55 24.49 0.99
N ALA A 107 3.92 23.55 0.28
CA ALA A 107 2.47 23.38 0.28
C ALA A 107 1.91 23.09 1.69
N THR A 108 2.68 22.39 2.50
CA THR A 108 2.35 22.06 3.90
C THR A 108 2.29 23.29 4.83
N MET A 109 2.92 24.41 4.45
CA MET A 109 2.82 25.66 5.23
C MET A 109 1.41 26.29 5.19
N GLY A 110 0.63 26.04 4.14
CA GLY A 110 -0.77 26.44 4.06
C GLY A 110 -1.70 25.62 4.95
N GLU A 111 -1.32 24.39 5.27
CA GLU A 111 -2.10 23.45 6.11
C GLU A 111 -2.00 23.77 7.60
N VAL A 112 -0.90 24.39 8.04
CA VAL A 112 -0.72 24.84 9.44
C VAL A 112 -1.79 25.84 9.85
N TYR A 113 -2.40 26.55 8.88
CA TYR A 113 -3.46 27.54 9.10
C TYR A 113 -4.88 26.96 9.05
N SER A 114 -5.05 25.67 8.82
CA SER A 114 -6.37 25.03 8.80
C SER A 114 -6.47 23.91 9.85
N PRO A 115 -6.62 24.25 11.15
CA PRO A 115 -6.68 23.24 12.23
C PRO A 115 -7.95 22.38 12.19
N LEU A 116 -8.88 22.64 11.26
CA LEU A 116 -10.16 21.92 11.13
C LEU A 116 -10.08 20.63 10.31
N SER A 117 -9.04 20.44 9.49
CA SER A 117 -8.91 19.25 8.63
C SER A 117 -8.11 18.08 9.25
N GLY A 118 -7.45 18.27 10.38
CA GLY A 118 -6.90 17.19 11.23
C GLY A 118 -5.89 16.21 10.61
N ALA A 119 -5.64 16.26 9.29
CA ALA A 119 -4.67 15.43 8.60
C ALA A 119 -3.90 16.27 7.58
N GLN A 120 -2.58 16.24 7.66
CA GLN A 120 -1.71 16.77 6.61
C GLN A 120 -1.80 15.85 5.40
N VAL A 121 -2.60 16.23 4.42
CA VAL A 121 -2.82 15.43 3.22
C VAL A 121 -2.13 16.11 2.03
N SER A 122 -1.06 15.48 1.53
CA SER A 122 -0.38 15.93 0.33
C SER A 122 -1.29 15.74 -0.90
N THR A 123 -1.64 16.83 -1.56
CA THR A 123 -2.43 16.81 -2.80
C THR A 123 -1.73 16.01 -3.90
N THR A 124 -0.41 16.19 -4.04
CA THR A 124 0.40 15.43 -5.02
C THR A 124 0.51 13.96 -4.62
N GLY A 125 0.57 13.65 -3.32
CA GLY A 125 0.57 12.28 -2.81
C GLY A 125 -0.72 11.55 -3.13
N ILE A 126 -1.90 12.17 -2.90
CA ILE A 126 -3.19 11.61 -3.29
C ILE A 126 -3.25 11.37 -4.80
N PHE A 127 -2.84 12.36 -5.59
CA PHE A 127 -2.84 12.25 -7.06
C PHE A 127 -2.01 11.05 -7.53
N PHE A 128 -0.80 10.86 -7.01
CA PHE A 128 0.03 9.71 -7.37
C PHE A 128 -0.55 8.38 -6.89
N THR A 129 -1.13 8.34 -5.70
CA THR A 129 -1.81 7.14 -5.20
C THR A 129 -2.99 6.76 -6.09
N GLN A 130 -3.78 7.73 -6.57
CA GLN A 130 -4.88 7.49 -7.51
C GLN A 130 -4.38 7.00 -8.87
N LEU A 131 -3.29 7.58 -9.39
CA LEU A 131 -2.67 7.12 -10.64
C LEU A 131 -2.18 5.67 -10.52
N VAL A 132 -1.45 5.34 -9.45
CA VAL A 132 -0.98 3.97 -9.22
C VAL A 132 -2.15 3.01 -9.03
N SER A 133 -3.22 3.45 -8.35
CA SER A 133 -4.44 2.64 -8.21
C SER A 133 -5.07 2.35 -9.57
N THR A 134 -5.17 3.34 -10.44
CA THR A 134 -5.69 3.16 -11.80
C THR A 134 -4.82 2.16 -12.58
N ILE A 135 -3.50 2.32 -12.54
CA ILE A 135 -2.56 1.40 -13.19
C ILE A 135 -2.67 -0.01 -12.60
N PHE A 136 -2.83 -0.14 -11.30
CA PHE A 136 -3.00 -1.42 -10.62
C PHE A 136 -4.18 -2.22 -11.15
N PHE A 137 -5.31 -1.57 -11.40
CA PHE A 137 -6.48 -2.23 -12.00
C PHE A 137 -6.32 -2.47 -13.50
N VAL A 138 -5.88 -1.47 -14.27
CA VAL A 138 -5.76 -1.57 -15.74
C VAL A 138 -4.70 -2.58 -16.16
N SER A 139 -3.57 -2.66 -15.45
CA SER A 139 -2.48 -3.60 -15.74
C SER A 139 -2.75 -5.04 -15.28
N GLY A 140 -3.90 -5.31 -14.65
CA GLY A 140 -4.22 -6.62 -14.10
C GLY A 140 -3.39 -7.02 -12.87
N ALA A 141 -2.71 -6.09 -12.21
CA ALA A 141 -1.95 -6.39 -10.98
C ALA A 141 -2.84 -6.85 -9.82
N VAL A 142 -4.11 -6.48 -9.85
CA VAL A 142 -5.11 -7.03 -8.95
C VAL A 142 -5.20 -8.56 -9.07
N LEU A 143 -5.06 -9.12 -10.26
CA LEU A 143 -5.09 -10.57 -10.48
C LEU A 143 -3.87 -11.27 -9.86
N LEU A 144 -2.70 -10.60 -9.87
CA LEU A 144 -1.51 -11.09 -9.18
C LEU A 144 -1.70 -11.10 -7.65
N LEU A 145 -2.31 -10.06 -7.10
CA LEU A 145 -2.67 -10.03 -5.68
C LEU A 145 -3.64 -11.17 -5.34
N LEU A 146 -4.67 -11.38 -6.14
CA LEU A 146 -5.62 -12.45 -5.95
C LEU A 146 -4.96 -13.83 -6.06
N SER A 147 -4.07 -14.04 -7.05
CA SER A 147 -3.34 -15.29 -7.19
C SER A 147 -2.43 -15.57 -5.98
N ALA A 148 -1.77 -14.54 -5.43
CA ALA A 148 -0.98 -14.67 -4.22
C ALA A 148 -1.85 -14.99 -3.00
N LEU A 149 -3.02 -14.34 -2.86
CA LEU A 149 -3.97 -14.61 -1.80
C LEU A 149 -4.49 -16.06 -1.87
N TYR A 150 -4.96 -16.51 -3.04
CA TYR A 150 -5.44 -17.89 -3.19
C TYR A 150 -4.32 -18.92 -3.05
N GLY A 151 -3.14 -18.66 -3.62
CA GLY A 151 -1.96 -19.50 -3.46
C GLY A 151 -1.51 -19.65 -2.00
N SER A 152 -1.72 -18.62 -1.18
CA SER A 152 -1.37 -18.67 0.24
C SER A 152 -2.17 -19.71 1.04
N TYR A 153 -3.37 -20.08 0.60
CA TYR A 153 -4.16 -21.12 1.28
C TYR A 153 -3.61 -22.53 1.03
N SER A 154 -2.90 -22.76 -0.08
CA SER A 154 -2.24 -24.02 -0.36
C SER A 154 -0.92 -24.17 0.41
N VAL A 155 -0.18 -23.08 0.58
CA VAL A 155 1.10 -23.07 1.33
C VAL A 155 0.83 -23.06 2.84
N TRP A 156 -0.12 -22.27 3.29
CA TRP A 156 -0.51 -22.13 4.70
C TRP A 156 -2.01 -22.42 4.89
N PRO A 157 -2.39 -23.69 5.01
CA PRO A 157 -3.80 -24.07 5.26
C PRO A 157 -4.33 -23.44 6.54
N VAL A 158 -5.65 -23.12 6.56
CA VAL A 158 -6.28 -22.41 7.68
C VAL A 158 -6.12 -23.19 9.00
N PHE A 159 -6.32 -24.49 9.00
CA PHE A 159 -6.14 -25.38 10.16
C PHE A 159 -4.76 -26.07 10.18
N GLY A 160 -3.84 -25.66 9.34
CA GLY A 160 -2.43 -26.06 9.40
C GLY A 160 -1.70 -25.42 10.57
N GLY A 161 -0.46 -25.84 10.79
CA GLY A 161 0.42 -25.27 11.81
C GLY A 161 0.71 -23.78 11.63
N VAL A 162 1.46 -23.22 12.56
CA VAL A 162 1.95 -21.83 12.47
C VAL A 162 2.88 -21.73 11.25
N PRO A 163 2.79 -20.66 10.44
CA PRO A 163 3.69 -20.46 9.31
C PRO A 163 5.16 -20.51 9.78
N SER A 164 5.94 -21.38 9.17
CA SER A 164 7.38 -21.38 9.38
C SER A 164 7.98 -20.27 8.49
N PHE A 165 8.36 -19.16 9.12
CA PHE A 165 9.09 -18.12 8.41
C PHE A 165 10.56 -18.50 8.32
N SER A 166 11.19 -18.28 7.18
CA SER A 166 12.63 -18.35 7.05
C SER A 166 13.31 -17.45 8.10
N PRO A 167 14.46 -17.86 8.70
CA PRO A 167 15.23 -17.01 9.59
C PRO A 167 15.59 -15.65 9.01
N ASP A 168 15.63 -15.55 7.68
CA ASP A 168 15.93 -14.32 6.94
C ASP A 168 14.70 -13.43 6.68
N ALA A 169 13.49 -13.87 7.07
CA ALA A 169 12.27 -13.11 6.84
C ALA A 169 12.33 -11.66 7.39
N PRO A 170 12.82 -11.41 8.63
CA PRO A 170 12.95 -10.04 9.13
C PRO A 170 13.91 -9.18 8.28
N THR A 171 15.02 -9.75 7.84
CA THR A 171 15.99 -9.05 6.97
C THR A 171 15.40 -8.73 5.60
N GLN A 172 14.58 -9.60 5.05
CA GLN A 172 13.87 -9.35 3.78
C GLN A 172 12.83 -8.22 3.92
N VAL A 173 12.07 -8.19 5.01
CA VAL A 173 11.11 -7.11 5.28
C VAL A 173 11.84 -5.79 5.43
N LEU A 174 12.92 -5.73 6.22
CA LEU A 174 13.75 -4.53 6.39
C LEU A 174 14.39 -4.09 5.06
N GLY A 175 14.88 -5.04 4.27
CA GLY A 175 15.41 -4.78 2.93
C GLY A 175 14.37 -4.16 2.00
N THR A 176 13.13 -4.66 2.06
CA THR A 176 12.01 -4.12 1.27
C THR A 176 11.64 -2.70 1.69
N LEU A 177 11.60 -2.42 3.01
CA LEU A 177 11.41 -1.06 3.50
C LEU A 177 12.54 -0.12 3.08
N GLY A 178 13.79 -0.59 3.13
CA GLY A 178 14.94 0.15 2.64
C GLY A 178 14.85 0.46 1.14
N ALA A 179 14.44 -0.52 0.33
CA ALA A 179 14.19 -0.35 -1.10
C ALA A 179 13.07 0.66 -1.36
N MET A 180 11.96 0.59 -0.61
CA MET A 180 10.86 1.55 -0.67
C MET A 180 11.34 2.99 -0.45
N LEU A 181 12.10 3.24 0.63
CA LEU A 181 12.64 4.56 0.94
C LEU A 181 13.61 5.05 -0.15
N ARG A 182 14.51 4.19 -0.60
CA ARG A 182 15.44 4.49 -1.67
C ARG A 182 14.72 4.86 -2.97
N THR A 183 13.74 4.08 -3.37
CA THR A 183 12.94 4.32 -4.58
C THR A 183 12.19 5.65 -4.49
N THR A 184 11.59 5.95 -3.34
CA THR A 184 10.93 7.23 -3.07
C THR A 184 11.88 8.42 -3.30
N VAL A 185 13.08 8.36 -2.71
CA VAL A 185 14.08 9.44 -2.85
C VAL A 185 14.56 9.55 -4.29
N VAL A 186 14.85 8.43 -4.96
CA VAL A 186 15.34 8.43 -6.34
C VAL A 186 14.32 9.03 -7.31
N ILE A 187 13.04 8.66 -7.15
CA ILE A 187 11.95 9.18 -8.01
C ILE A 187 11.73 10.67 -7.77
N SER A 188 11.75 11.13 -6.53
CA SER A 188 11.51 12.53 -6.20
C SER A 188 12.73 13.46 -6.44
N ALA A 189 13.94 12.88 -6.49
CA ALA A 189 15.19 13.64 -6.55
C ALA A 189 15.26 14.68 -7.68
N PRO A 190 14.91 14.40 -8.95
CA PRO A 190 15.01 15.39 -10.01
C PRO A 190 14.18 16.65 -9.74
N VAL A 191 12.95 16.46 -9.24
CA VAL A 191 12.04 17.57 -8.93
C VAL A 191 12.56 18.36 -7.72
N ILE A 192 13.02 17.67 -6.68
CA ILE A 192 13.56 18.27 -5.46
C ILE A 192 14.83 19.08 -5.78
N ILE A 193 15.75 18.54 -6.59
CA ILE A 193 16.99 19.23 -6.98
C ILE A 193 16.69 20.55 -7.67
N VAL A 194 15.77 20.58 -8.62
CA VAL A 194 15.43 21.83 -9.33
C VAL A 194 14.77 22.85 -8.39
N MET A 195 13.87 22.41 -7.51
CA MET A 195 13.29 23.30 -6.51
C MET A 195 14.33 23.82 -5.50
N PHE A 196 15.31 23.00 -5.16
CA PHE A 196 16.43 23.41 -4.31
C PHE A 196 17.32 24.45 -5.00
N LEU A 197 17.65 24.25 -6.28
CA LEU A 197 18.40 25.24 -7.08
C LEU A 197 17.64 26.57 -7.20
N ALA A 198 16.33 26.53 -7.39
CA ALA A 198 15.48 27.72 -7.36
C ALA A 198 15.56 28.45 -6.01
N THR A 199 15.58 27.70 -4.90
CA THR A 199 15.75 28.28 -3.55
C THR A 199 17.10 28.95 -3.38
N LEU A 200 18.19 28.33 -3.86
CA LEU A 200 19.51 28.92 -3.84
C LEU A 200 19.56 30.21 -4.68
N GLY A 201 19.00 30.19 -5.91
CA GLY A 201 18.93 31.38 -6.76
C GLY A 201 18.20 32.53 -6.10
N LEU A 202 17.05 32.25 -5.48
CA LEU A 202 16.29 33.25 -4.71
C LEU A 202 17.04 33.75 -3.48
N GLY A 203 17.87 32.91 -2.85
CA GLY A 203 18.75 33.29 -1.76
C GLY A 203 19.80 34.33 -2.19
N PHE A 204 20.36 34.21 -3.41
CA PHE A 204 21.24 35.24 -3.98
C PHE A 204 20.51 36.55 -4.26
N VAL A 205 19.26 36.48 -4.77
CA VAL A 205 18.43 37.67 -4.96
C VAL A 205 18.18 38.38 -3.62
N ASN A 206 17.91 37.66 -2.57
CA ASN A 206 17.72 38.21 -1.23
C ASN A 206 18.94 39.00 -0.71
N ARG A 207 20.14 38.57 -1.11
CA ARG A 207 21.37 39.26 -0.74
C ARG A 207 21.52 40.62 -1.42
N THR A 208 21.03 40.76 -2.65
CA THR A 208 21.12 41.99 -3.45
C THR A 208 19.92 42.92 -3.23
N ALA A 209 18.77 42.37 -2.91
CA ALA A 209 17.53 43.10 -2.68
C ALA A 209 16.81 42.62 -1.40
N PRO A 210 17.36 42.95 -0.21
CA PRO A 210 16.80 42.42 1.08
C PRO A 210 15.41 42.96 1.41
N GLN A 211 14.92 43.95 0.69
CA GLN A 211 13.56 44.48 0.84
C GLN A 211 12.49 43.55 0.28
N LEU A 212 12.86 42.62 -0.62
CA LEU A 212 11.96 41.62 -1.16
C LEU A 212 11.82 40.49 -0.14
N ASN A 213 10.59 40.20 0.25
CA ASN A 213 10.32 39.03 1.09
C ASN A 213 10.42 37.75 0.27
N VAL A 214 11.67 37.30 0.06
CA VAL A 214 12.02 36.16 -0.81
C VAL A 214 11.37 34.87 -0.33
N PHE A 215 11.06 34.76 0.97
CA PHE A 215 10.36 33.59 1.51
C PHE A 215 8.99 33.43 0.87
N PHE A 216 8.17 34.49 0.86
CA PHE A 216 6.84 34.45 0.25
C PHE A 216 6.92 34.33 -1.29
N LEU A 217 7.93 34.93 -1.92
CA LEU A 217 8.12 34.84 -3.38
C LEU A 217 8.57 33.43 -3.79
N SER A 218 9.28 32.72 -2.95
CA SER A 218 9.79 31.37 -3.25
C SER A 218 8.68 30.32 -3.39
N MET A 219 7.59 30.42 -2.64
CA MET A 219 6.52 29.44 -2.65
C MET A 219 5.82 29.33 -4.03
N PRO A 220 5.30 30.41 -4.64
CA PRO A 220 4.69 30.31 -5.97
C PRO A 220 5.68 29.89 -7.06
N ILE A 221 6.94 30.34 -6.98
CA ILE A 221 7.98 29.98 -7.97
C ILE A 221 8.28 28.48 -7.88
N LYS A 222 8.53 27.94 -6.69
CA LYS A 222 8.74 26.51 -6.50
C LYS A 222 7.52 25.69 -6.91
N SER A 223 6.32 26.16 -6.60
CA SER A 223 5.09 25.48 -6.98
C SER A 223 4.93 25.40 -8.50
N ALA A 224 5.18 26.51 -9.21
CA ALA A 224 5.14 26.54 -10.67
C ALA A 224 6.20 25.62 -11.30
N LEU A 225 7.45 25.67 -10.81
CA LEU A 225 8.52 24.80 -11.26
C LEU A 225 8.24 23.34 -10.95
N GLY A 226 7.74 23.03 -9.75
CA GLY A 226 7.40 21.68 -9.34
C GLY A 226 6.32 21.08 -10.25
N VAL A 227 5.23 21.82 -10.52
CA VAL A 227 4.17 21.35 -11.42
C VAL A 227 4.66 21.19 -12.86
N ALA A 228 5.43 22.16 -13.39
CA ALA A 228 5.98 22.05 -14.74
C ALA A 228 6.88 20.83 -14.90
N LEU A 229 7.75 20.56 -13.92
CA LEU A 229 8.62 19.38 -13.93
C LEU A 229 7.82 18.09 -13.77
N LEU A 230 6.79 18.08 -12.92
CA LEU A 230 5.93 16.90 -12.76
C LEU A 230 5.25 16.53 -14.07
N ILE A 231 4.74 17.50 -14.84
CA ILE A 231 4.12 17.24 -16.15
C ILE A 231 5.12 16.57 -17.10
N ILE A 232 6.35 17.08 -17.17
CA ILE A 232 7.41 16.57 -18.06
C ILE A 232 7.89 15.19 -17.59
N TYR A 233 8.01 15.00 -16.27
CA TYR A 233 8.62 13.81 -15.67
C TYR A 233 7.61 12.71 -15.36
N LEU A 234 6.30 13.00 -15.43
CA LEU A 234 5.22 12.06 -15.11
C LEU A 234 5.32 10.73 -15.87
N PRO A 235 5.56 10.69 -17.21
CA PRO A 235 5.71 9.42 -17.92
C PRO A 235 6.82 8.55 -17.34
N TYR A 236 7.96 9.15 -17.00
CA TYR A 236 9.09 8.44 -16.40
C TYR A 236 8.78 7.91 -15.00
N ILE A 237 8.08 8.70 -14.19
CA ILE A 237 7.59 8.26 -12.86
C ILE A 237 6.70 7.03 -13.02
N MET A 238 5.79 7.05 -13.99
CA MET A 238 4.88 5.95 -14.25
C MET A 238 5.63 4.68 -14.68
N ASP A 239 6.57 4.80 -15.60
CA ASP A 239 7.39 3.66 -16.03
C ASP A 239 8.20 3.07 -14.86
N MET A 240 8.81 3.93 -14.05
CA MET A 240 9.59 3.49 -12.90
C MET A 240 8.73 2.82 -11.81
N LEU A 241 7.54 3.35 -11.54
CA LEU A 241 6.58 2.73 -10.61
C LEU A 241 6.05 1.40 -11.14
N MET A 242 5.87 1.26 -12.46
CA MET A 242 5.49 0.00 -13.09
C MET A 242 6.64 -1.02 -13.08
N TYR A 243 7.88 -0.59 -13.29
CA TYR A 243 9.06 -1.46 -13.25
C TYR A 243 9.36 -1.98 -11.84
N ALA A 244 9.27 -1.13 -10.83
CA ALA A 244 9.40 -1.52 -9.42
C ALA A 244 8.35 -2.58 -9.00
N LYS A 245 7.21 -2.64 -9.70
CA LYS A 245 6.13 -3.60 -9.49
C LYS A 245 6.48 -5.03 -9.91
N SER A 246 7.26 -5.22 -10.97
CA SER A 246 7.43 -6.55 -11.58
C SER A 246 8.58 -7.39 -10.99
N SER A 247 9.63 -6.77 -10.48
CA SER A 247 10.86 -7.49 -10.12
C SER A 247 11.23 -7.46 -8.64
N GLU A 248 10.94 -6.39 -7.92
CA GLU A 248 11.43 -6.19 -6.55
C GLU A 248 10.37 -6.42 -5.47
N ILE A 249 9.09 -6.26 -5.76
CA ILE A 249 8.03 -6.22 -4.75
C ILE A 249 7.34 -7.57 -4.57
N LEU A 250 7.05 -8.26 -5.66
CA LEU A 250 6.41 -9.57 -5.58
C LEU A 250 7.41 -10.73 -5.41
N GLY A 251 8.68 -10.52 -5.80
CA GLY A 251 9.74 -11.50 -5.61
C GLY A 251 9.97 -11.91 -4.16
N PRO A 252 10.08 -10.96 -3.21
CA PRO A 252 10.20 -11.29 -1.78
C PRO A 252 8.93 -11.94 -1.22
N ALA A 253 7.74 -11.46 -1.58
CA ALA A 253 6.48 -12.07 -1.15
C ALA A 253 6.36 -13.52 -1.65
N MET A 254 6.69 -13.78 -2.90
CA MET A 254 6.69 -15.12 -3.47
C MET A 254 7.78 -16.03 -2.86
N ARG A 255 8.94 -15.49 -2.50
CA ARG A 255 10.00 -16.26 -1.81
C ARG A 255 9.62 -16.59 -0.38
N LEU A 256 8.94 -15.69 0.32
CA LEU A 256 8.41 -15.98 1.66
C LEU A 256 7.29 -17.03 1.63
N LEU A 257 6.56 -17.12 0.50
CA LEU A 257 5.52 -18.14 0.29
C LEU A 257 6.10 -19.51 -0.10
N ASN A 258 7.28 -19.56 -0.74
CA ASN A 258 7.89 -20.79 -1.27
C ASN A 258 9.04 -21.36 -0.40
N GLY A 259 9.41 -20.69 0.70
CA GLY A 259 10.42 -21.16 1.66
C GLY A 259 9.82 -21.92 2.79
#